data_db7d513e6a0ea3db8dc567ea428cebc7
#
_entry.id   db7d513e6a0ea3db8dc567ea428cebc7
#
_cell.length_a   1.000
_cell.length_b   1.000
_cell.length_c   1.000
_cell.angle_alpha   90.00
_cell.angle_beta   90.00
_cell.angle_gamma   90.00
#
_symmetry.space_group_name_H-M   'P 1'
#
loop_
_entity.id
_entity.type
_entity.pdbx_description
1 polymer ?
#
loop_
_entity_poly.entity_id
_entity_poly.type
_entity_poly.pdbx_seq_one_letter_code
_entity_poly.pdbx_strand_id
1 'polypeptide(L)'
;MAPYIQLNTNRRKLAANKFQQDFFKLMSNSAFGKLCEGKRNRVSVKVVRDENALLDETQKSNVKTVNIIGQSLATVNSKQIKITWDKPTLVGAVVLDLAKEFMFNFHYNVMKKNFDCTLLYSDTDSFVYEIRTDDFYGDLRKNEQVKTLFDFSNMPTSNPLHNKSNERETLLFKDEMAGRLIREHCALKSKLYSVLAEGNYTFGYL
;
A
#
# COMPACT_ATOMS: atom_id res chain seq x y z
N MET A 1 -11.84 12.28 9.20
CA MET A 1 -11.02 11.68 8.11
C MET A 1 -11.85 11.38 6.86
N ALA A 2 -13.07 10.84 6.97
CA ALA A 2 -13.89 10.47 5.81
C ALA A 2 -14.02 11.60 4.75
N PRO A 3 -14.36 12.86 5.07
CA PRO A 3 -14.45 13.90 4.05
C PRO A 3 -13.14 14.17 3.31
N TYR A 4 -12.00 14.07 3.99
CA TYR A 4 -10.68 14.24 3.38
C TYR A 4 -10.35 13.11 2.40
N ILE A 5 -10.62 11.88 2.78
CA ILE A 5 -10.41 10.70 1.91
C ILE A 5 -11.33 10.80 0.69
N GLN A 6 -12.61 11.15 0.90
CA GLN A 6 -13.58 11.34 -0.20
C GLN A 6 -13.14 12.43 -1.17
N LEU A 7 -12.64 13.55 -0.67
CA LEU A 7 -12.11 14.63 -1.51
C LEU A 7 -10.96 14.13 -2.40
N ASN A 8 -9.99 13.43 -1.82
CA ASN A 8 -8.85 12.90 -2.59
C ASN A 8 -9.28 11.82 -3.59
N THR A 9 -10.21 10.95 -3.21
CA THR A 9 -10.79 9.94 -4.11
C THR A 9 -11.46 10.60 -5.32
N ASN A 10 -12.30 11.62 -5.09
CA ASN A 10 -12.96 12.35 -6.17
C ASN A 10 -11.95 13.05 -7.09
N ARG A 11 -10.94 13.73 -6.51
CA ARG A 11 -9.87 14.36 -7.29
C ARG A 11 -9.03 13.35 -8.08
N ARG A 12 -8.79 12.17 -7.51
CA ARG A 12 -8.10 11.07 -8.21
C ARG A 12 -8.89 10.56 -9.42
N LYS A 13 -10.24 10.47 -9.31
CA LYS A 13 -11.12 10.11 -10.44
C LYS A 13 -11.03 11.12 -11.58
N LEU A 14 -10.96 12.41 -11.26
CA LEU A 14 -10.89 13.52 -12.22
C LEU A 14 -9.47 13.84 -12.72
N ALA A 15 -8.46 13.13 -12.24
CA ALA A 15 -7.06 13.43 -12.53
C ALA A 15 -6.74 13.22 -14.03
N ALA A 16 -6.13 14.22 -14.65
CA ALA A 16 -5.81 14.23 -16.07
C ALA A 16 -4.63 13.31 -16.44
N ASN A 17 -3.75 13.00 -15.50
CA ASN A 17 -2.56 12.19 -15.76
C ASN A 17 -2.20 11.30 -14.56
N LYS A 18 -1.27 10.36 -14.80
CA LYS A 18 -0.81 9.38 -13.81
C LYS A 18 -0.20 10.03 -12.59
N PHE A 19 0.59 11.09 -12.76
CA PHE A 19 1.21 11.82 -11.64
C PHE A 19 0.17 12.35 -10.66
N GLN A 20 -0.88 13.02 -11.16
CA GLN A 20 -1.97 13.51 -10.31
C GLN A 20 -2.72 12.38 -9.62
N GLN A 21 -2.94 11.25 -10.30
CA GLN A 21 -3.58 10.08 -9.70
C GLN A 21 -2.77 9.53 -8.52
N ASP A 22 -1.46 9.39 -8.70
CA ASP A 22 -0.55 8.90 -7.67
C ASP A 22 -0.39 9.90 -6.53
N PHE A 23 -0.39 11.20 -6.83
CA PHE A 23 -0.38 12.27 -5.82
C PHE A 23 -1.61 12.18 -4.89
N PHE A 24 -2.83 12.08 -5.41
CA PHE A 24 -4.03 11.98 -4.58
C PHE A 24 -4.12 10.64 -3.83
N LYS A 25 -3.58 9.56 -4.39
CA LYS A 25 -3.40 8.29 -3.68
C LYS A 25 -2.46 8.45 -2.49
N LEU A 26 -1.32 9.11 -2.72
CA LEU A 26 -0.34 9.39 -1.67
C LEU A 26 -0.94 10.26 -0.56
N MET A 27 -1.72 11.30 -0.90
CA MET A 27 -2.39 12.16 0.08
C MET A 27 -3.33 11.37 0.99
N SER A 28 -4.11 10.43 0.45
CA SER A 28 -4.98 9.56 1.26
C SER A 28 -4.17 8.63 2.17
N ASN A 29 -3.14 7.98 1.65
CA ASN A 29 -2.31 7.03 2.40
C ASN A 29 -1.46 7.73 3.47
N SER A 30 -0.99 8.94 3.21
CA SER A 30 -0.18 9.72 4.16
C SER A 30 -0.95 10.13 5.41
N ALA A 31 -2.26 10.31 5.31
CA ALA A 31 -3.11 10.59 6.47
C ALA A 31 -3.06 9.41 7.46
N PHE A 32 -3.24 8.17 6.98
CA PHE A 32 -3.11 6.97 7.80
C PHE A 32 -1.68 6.80 8.33
N GLY A 33 -0.67 6.88 7.46
CA GLY A 33 0.74 6.77 7.86
C GLY A 33 1.14 7.77 8.95
N LYS A 34 0.55 8.97 8.91
CA LYS A 34 0.82 10.01 9.92
C LYS A 34 0.20 9.69 11.30
N LEU A 35 -0.91 8.95 11.34
CA LEU A 35 -1.49 8.45 12.60
C LEU A 35 -0.59 7.39 13.25
N CYS A 36 0.03 6.54 12.44
CA CYS A 36 0.88 5.43 12.87
C CYS A 36 2.36 5.80 13.03
N GLU A 37 2.71 7.09 12.91
CA GLU A 37 4.10 7.54 12.92
C GLU A 37 4.81 7.23 14.25
N GLY A 38 5.88 6.45 14.16
CA GLY A 38 6.75 6.11 15.30
C GLY A 38 7.69 7.26 15.68
N LYS A 39 7.23 8.20 16.51
CA LYS A 39 8.02 9.36 16.93
C LYS A 39 9.30 9.02 17.68
N ARG A 40 9.39 7.86 18.32
CA ARG A 40 10.60 7.39 19.03
C ARG A 40 11.82 7.27 18.11
N ASN A 41 11.59 6.97 16.84
CA ASN A 41 12.64 6.75 15.85
C ASN A 41 13.06 8.02 15.11
N ARG A 42 12.45 9.16 15.41
CA ARG A 42 12.85 10.42 14.81
C ARG A 42 14.27 10.79 15.20
N VAL A 43 15.05 11.15 14.19
CA VAL A 43 16.42 11.66 14.35
C VAL A 43 16.40 13.15 14.04
N SER A 44 17.01 13.94 14.89
CA SER A 44 17.31 15.34 14.60
C SER A 44 18.66 15.39 13.89
N VAL A 45 18.69 15.97 12.70
CA VAL A 45 19.91 16.15 11.92
C VAL A 45 20.31 17.62 11.97
N LYS A 46 21.49 17.92 12.52
CA LYS A 46 22.05 19.27 12.54
C LYS A 46 23.24 19.30 11.60
N VAL A 47 23.25 20.26 10.68
CA VAL A 47 24.37 20.52 9.79
C VAL A 47 25.28 21.55 10.46
N VAL A 48 26.57 21.22 10.59
CA VAL A 48 27.57 22.05 11.30
C VAL A 48 28.72 22.32 10.36
N ARG A 49 29.18 23.56 10.33
CA ARG A 49 30.30 24.02 9.46
C ARG A 49 31.47 24.56 10.25
N ASP A 50 31.29 24.78 11.54
CA ASP A 50 32.31 25.31 12.46
C ASP A 50 32.76 24.24 13.44
N GLU A 51 34.05 24.20 13.75
CA GLU A 51 34.66 23.18 14.61
C GLU A 51 34.19 23.30 16.06
N ASN A 52 34.07 24.53 16.59
CA ASN A 52 33.57 24.71 17.96
C ASN A 52 32.11 24.27 18.10
N ALA A 53 31.29 24.61 17.11
CA ALA A 53 29.89 24.15 17.06
C ALA A 53 29.77 22.62 16.90
N LEU A 54 30.74 21.99 16.23
CA LEU A 54 30.79 20.54 16.12
C LEU A 54 31.12 19.92 17.48
N LEU A 55 32.12 20.44 18.19
CA LEU A 55 32.47 19.99 19.52
C LEU A 55 31.29 20.13 20.51
N ASP A 56 30.63 21.27 20.52
CA ASP A 56 29.44 21.51 21.36
C ASP A 56 28.31 20.52 21.08
N GLU A 57 28.04 20.22 19.80
CA GLU A 57 27.01 19.27 19.45
C GLU A 57 27.40 17.82 19.77
N THR A 58 28.65 17.45 19.60
CA THR A 58 29.13 16.08 19.85
C THR A 58 29.18 15.71 21.33
N GLN A 59 29.32 16.69 22.22
CA GLN A 59 29.32 16.48 23.68
C GLN A 59 27.92 16.14 24.24
N LYS A 60 26.86 16.32 23.47
CA LYS A 60 25.49 16.03 23.92
C LYS A 60 25.26 14.52 24.06
N SER A 61 24.69 14.12 25.19
CA SER A 61 24.44 12.70 25.52
C SER A 61 23.49 11.95 24.57
N ASN A 62 22.69 12.70 23.78
CA ASN A 62 21.73 12.14 22.85
C ASN A 62 22.25 11.99 21.40
N VAL A 63 23.52 12.26 21.16
CA VAL A 63 24.16 12.06 19.86
C VAL A 63 24.20 10.58 19.53
N LYS A 64 23.82 10.26 18.29
CA LYS A 64 23.81 8.89 17.75
C LYS A 64 24.97 8.66 16.80
N THR A 65 25.15 9.55 15.84
CA THR A 65 26.21 9.46 14.83
C THR A 65 26.65 10.85 14.40
N VAL A 66 27.92 10.98 14.07
CA VAL A 66 28.51 12.15 13.44
C VAL A 66 29.07 11.73 12.09
N ASN A 67 28.68 12.41 11.03
CA ASN A 67 29.20 12.16 9.69
C ASN A 67 29.94 13.41 9.21
N ILE A 68 31.21 13.27 8.92
CA ILE A 68 32.06 14.33 8.37
C ILE A 68 31.96 14.27 6.85
N ILE A 69 31.56 15.37 6.23
CA ILE A 69 31.35 15.50 4.80
C ILE A 69 32.37 16.52 4.26
N GLY A 70 33.61 16.07 4.05
CA GLY A 70 34.70 16.96 3.61
C GLY A 70 35.31 17.81 4.74
N GLN A 71 36.06 18.87 4.39
CA GLN A 71 36.87 19.64 5.31
C GLN A 71 36.09 20.65 6.18
N SER A 72 34.91 21.09 5.77
CA SER A 72 34.17 22.18 6.43
C SER A 72 32.70 21.88 6.69
N LEU A 73 32.29 20.62 6.59
CA LEU A 73 30.90 20.24 6.76
C LEU A 73 30.76 18.92 7.52
N ALA A 74 29.99 18.95 8.58
CA ALA A 74 29.61 17.74 9.31
C ALA A 74 28.10 17.72 9.58
N THR A 75 27.54 16.51 9.72
CA THR A 75 26.17 16.32 10.21
C THR A 75 26.20 15.57 11.52
N VAL A 76 25.50 16.10 12.51
CA VAL A 76 25.30 15.47 13.82
C VAL A 76 23.87 14.97 13.91
N ASN A 77 23.72 13.66 14.01
CA ASN A 77 22.46 12.98 14.15
C ASN A 77 22.20 12.69 15.63
N SER A 78 21.13 13.21 16.17
CA SER A 78 20.78 13.08 17.59
C SER A 78 19.39 12.47 17.77
N LYS A 79 19.22 11.67 18.82
CA LYS A 79 17.90 11.21 19.26
C LYS A 79 17.15 12.35 19.93
N GLN A 80 15.83 12.37 19.84
CA GLN A 80 15.02 13.32 20.60
C GLN A 80 15.05 12.94 22.09
N ILE A 81 15.38 13.92 22.94
CA ILE A 81 15.41 13.74 24.40
C ILE A 81 13.98 13.65 24.94
N LYS A 82 13.08 14.48 24.42
CA LYS A 82 11.68 14.54 24.84
C LYS A 82 10.77 14.12 23.68
N ILE A 83 9.92 13.13 23.93
CA ILE A 83 8.94 12.65 22.95
C ILE A 83 7.56 13.04 23.45
N THR A 84 6.85 13.85 22.65
CA THR A 84 5.45 14.20 22.91
C THR A 84 4.55 13.29 22.10
N TRP A 85 3.68 12.53 22.79
CA TRP A 85 2.68 11.67 22.19
C TRP A 85 1.44 12.51 21.85
N ASP A 86 1.37 13.04 20.62
CA ASP A 86 0.29 13.85 20.10
C ASP A 86 -0.42 13.19 18.91
N LYS A 87 -0.13 11.91 18.64
CA LYS A 87 -0.74 11.15 17.56
C LYS A 87 -1.75 10.15 18.11
N PRO A 88 -2.95 10.07 17.53
CA PRO A 88 -3.95 9.07 17.90
C PRO A 88 -3.61 7.71 17.29
N THR A 89 -2.50 7.10 17.72
CA THR A 89 -2.00 5.82 17.18
C THR A 89 -3.02 4.68 17.32
N LEU A 90 -3.88 4.74 18.33
CA LEU A 90 -4.97 3.78 18.49
C LEU A 90 -5.93 3.80 17.30
N VAL A 91 -6.22 4.96 16.74
CA VAL A 91 -7.05 5.08 15.52
C VAL A 91 -6.39 4.36 14.35
N GLY A 92 -5.06 4.49 14.22
CA GLY A 92 -4.31 3.75 13.20
C GLY A 92 -4.39 2.23 13.38
N ALA A 93 -4.29 1.73 14.62
CA ALA A 93 -4.44 0.31 14.92
C ALA A 93 -5.86 -0.20 14.56
N VAL A 94 -6.90 0.53 14.94
CA VAL A 94 -8.30 0.18 14.59
C VAL A 94 -8.49 0.13 13.07
N VAL A 95 -7.92 1.07 12.31
CA VAL A 95 -8.00 1.05 10.83
C VAL A 95 -7.36 -0.21 10.25
N LEU A 96 -6.22 -0.65 10.80
CA LEU A 96 -5.58 -1.91 10.36
C LEU A 96 -6.43 -3.14 10.70
N ASP A 97 -7.04 -3.17 11.88
CA ASP A 97 -7.88 -4.31 12.28
C ASP A 97 -9.16 -4.39 11.44
N LEU A 98 -9.81 -3.26 11.15
CA LEU A 98 -10.94 -3.20 10.23
C LEU A 98 -10.56 -3.62 8.80
N ALA A 99 -9.37 -3.23 8.34
CA ALA A 99 -8.87 -3.68 7.03
C ALA A 99 -8.67 -5.20 7.00
N LYS A 100 -8.09 -5.79 8.06
CA LYS A 100 -7.95 -7.25 8.18
C LYS A 100 -9.31 -7.95 8.21
N GLU A 101 -10.26 -7.45 8.98
CA GLU A 101 -11.62 -8.00 9.03
C GLU A 101 -12.26 -8.00 7.64
N PHE A 102 -12.16 -6.89 6.91
CA PHE A 102 -12.66 -6.80 5.54
C PHE A 102 -12.01 -7.83 4.61
N MET A 103 -10.69 -7.95 4.65
CA MET A 103 -9.94 -8.92 3.84
C MET A 103 -10.30 -10.36 4.22
N PHE A 104 -10.36 -10.70 5.51
CA PHE A 104 -10.75 -12.04 5.96
C PHE A 104 -12.20 -12.39 5.58
N ASN A 105 -13.11 -11.41 5.71
CA ASN A 105 -14.50 -11.62 5.29
C ASN A 105 -14.57 -11.92 3.78
N PHE A 106 -13.83 -11.20 2.94
CA PHE A 106 -13.76 -11.49 1.52
C PHE A 106 -13.17 -12.89 1.24
N HIS A 107 -12.06 -13.24 1.89
CA HIS A 107 -11.45 -14.56 1.71
C HIS A 107 -12.38 -15.71 2.12
N TYR A 108 -12.90 -15.68 3.36
CA TYR A 108 -13.65 -16.81 3.91
C TYR A 108 -15.12 -16.83 3.45
N ASN A 109 -15.77 -15.68 3.39
CA ASN A 109 -17.19 -15.59 3.12
C ASN A 109 -17.54 -15.37 1.64
N VAL A 110 -16.59 -14.91 0.82
CA VAL A 110 -16.79 -14.73 -0.61
C VAL A 110 -16.01 -15.76 -1.40
N MET A 111 -14.67 -15.71 -1.37
CA MET A 111 -13.86 -16.57 -2.23
C MET A 111 -14.01 -18.06 -1.87
N LYS A 112 -13.77 -18.45 -0.62
CA LYS A 112 -13.88 -19.85 -0.17
C LYS A 112 -15.27 -20.47 -0.27
N LYS A 113 -16.34 -19.64 -0.21
CA LYS A 113 -17.72 -20.16 -0.34
C LYS A 113 -18.16 -20.35 -1.78
N ASN A 114 -17.63 -19.56 -2.70
CA ASN A 114 -18.10 -19.56 -4.08
C ASN A 114 -17.12 -20.23 -5.06
N PHE A 115 -15.86 -20.43 -4.66
CA PHE A 115 -14.83 -20.97 -5.54
C PHE A 115 -13.95 -22.01 -4.80
N ASP A 116 -13.52 -23.05 -5.53
CA ASP A 116 -12.44 -23.92 -5.06
C ASP A 116 -11.12 -23.19 -5.27
N CYS A 117 -10.64 -22.53 -4.20
CA CYS A 117 -9.46 -21.69 -4.27
C CYS A 117 -8.50 -21.90 -3.11
N THR A 118 -7.21 -21.72 -3.40
CA THR A 118 -6.12 -21.70 -2.42
C THR A 118 -5.48 -20.32 -2.39
N LEU A 119 -5.37 -19.72 -1.20
CA LEU A 119 -4.66 -18.47 -1.03
C LEU A 119 -3.16 -18.73 -1.05
N LEU A 120 -2.45 -18.18 -2.04
CA LEU A 120 -1.00 -18.34 -2.19
C LEU A 120 -0.23 -17.22 -1.50
N TYR A 121 -0.72 -15.98 -1.59
CA TYR A 121 -0.05 -14.82 -1.01
C TYR A 121 -1.05 -13.73 -0.62
N SER A 122 -0.70 -12.97 0.41
CA SER A 122 -1.46 -11.81 0.87
C SER A 122 -0.52 -10.71 1.33
N ASP A 123 -0.79 -9.48 0.93
CA ASP A 123 -0.11 -8.28 1.44
C ASP A 123 -1.11 -7.16 1.68
N THR A 124 -1.47 -6.97 2.94
CA THR A 124 -2.32 -5.91 3.49
C THR A 124 -3.71 -5.80 2.82
N ASP A 125 -3.77 -5.45 1.54
CA ASP A 125 -4.98 -5.15 0.75
C ASP A 125 -5.04 -5.91 -0.57
N SER A 126 -4.19 -6.93 -0.72
CA SER A 126 -4.13 -7.76 -1.93
C SER A 126 -4.04 -9.24 -1.62
N PHE A 127 -4.54 -10.05 -2.55
CA PHE A 127 -4.49 -11.50 -2.53
C PHE A 127 -3.97 -12.05 -3.86
N VAL A 128 -3.24 -13.15 -3.79
CA VAL A 128 -2.95 -14.01 -4.95
C VAL A 128 -3.58 -15.36 -4.67
N TYR A 129 -4.46 -15.80 -5.58
CA TYR A 129 -5.18 -17.06 -5.50
C TYR A 129 -4.81 -18.03 -6.61
N GLU A 130 -4.71 -19.31 -6.27
CA GLU A 130 -4.93 -20.40 -7.19
C GLU A 130 -6.41 -20.75 -7.14
N ILE A 131 -7.09 -20.71 -8.30
CA ILE A 131 -8.53 -21.00 -8.42
C ILE A 131 -8.70 -22.15 -9.40
N ARG A 132 -9.35 -23.23 -8.95
CA ARG A 132 -9.59 -24.43 -9.77
C ARG A 132 -10.92 -24.27 -10.49
N THR A 133 -10.85 -23.79 -11.71
CA THR A 133 -11.98 -23.61 -12.61
C THR A 133 -11.50 -23.53 -14.05
N ASP A 134 -12.36 -23.87 -14.99
CA ASP A 134 -12.09 -23.73 -16.44
C ASP A 134 -12.18 -22.26 -16.90
N ASP A 135 -13.08 -21.48 -16.32
CA ASP A 135 -13.30 -20.07 -16.65
C ASP A 135 -13.76 -19.26 -15.42
N PHE A 136 -12.80 -18.71 -14.68
CA PHE A 136 -13.08 -17.89 -13.50
C PHE A 136 -13.98 -16.68 -13.82
N TYR A 137 -13.71 -15.99 -14.91
CA TYR A 137 -14.47 -14.79 -15.25
C TYR A 137 -15.89 -15.13 -15.74
N GLY A 138 -16.05 -16.29 -16.39
CA GLY A 138 -17.36 -16.84 -16.73
C GLY A 138 -18.19 -17.18 -15.48
N ASP A 139 -17.58 -17.79 -14.49
CA ASP A 139 -18.23 -18.13 -13.22
C ASP A 139 -18.56 -16.87 -12.41
N LEU A 140 -17.64 -15.90 -12.36
CA LEU A 140 -17.88 -14.61 -11.72
C LEU A 140 -19.03 -13.85 -12.37
N ARG A 141 -19.17 -13.94 -13.70
CA ARG A 141 -20.28 -13.32 -14.45
C ARG A 141 -21.63 -13.90 -14.09
N LYS A 142 -21.71 -15.20 -13.79
CA LYS A 142 -22.94 -15.89 -13.38
C LYS A 142 -23.36 -15.56 -11.96
N ASN A 143 -22.42 -15.13 -11.10
CA ASN A 143 -22.67 -14.81 -9.70
C ASN A 143 -22.76 -13.29 -9.49
N GLU A 144 -23.96 -12.73 -9.66
CA GLU A 144 -24.19 -11.29 -9.56
C GLU A 144 -23.79 -10.70 -8.18
N GLN A 145 -23.98 -11.45 -7.09
CA GLN A 145 -23.63 -10.98 -5.74
C GLN A 145 -22.11 -10.79 -5.59
N VAL A 146 -21.34 -11.76 -6.06
CA VAL A 146 -19.87 -11.68 -5.99
C VAL A 146 -19.34 -10.64 -6.98
N LYS A 147 -19.92 -10.56 -8.16
CA LYS A 147 -19.55 -9.59 -9.21
C LYS A 147 -19.60 -8.14 -8.74
N THR A 148 -20.57 -7.77 -7.88
CA THR A 148 -20.69 -6.40 -7.34
C THR A 148 -19.54 -5.99 -6.45
N LEU A 149 -18.72 -6.93 -5.97
CA LEU A 149 -17.55 -6.67 -5.12
C LEU A 149 -16.29 -6.34 -5.93
N PHE A 150 -16.38 -6.31 -7.26
CA PHE A 150 -15.23 -6.09 -8.14
C PHE A 150 -15.33 -4.81 -8.97
N ASP A 151 -14.19 -4.19 -9.21
CA ASP A 151 -13.96 -3.14 -10.20
C ASP A 151 -13.34 -3.76 -11.46
N PHE A 152 -14.10 -3.80 -12.55
CA PHE A 152 -13.67 -4.35 -13.85
C PHE A 152 -13.16 -3.29 -14.84
N SER A 153 -12.88 -2.08 -14.39
CA SER A 153 -12.53 -0.96 -15.26
C SER A 153 -11.19 -1.12 -16.00
N ASN A 154 -10.30 -1.97 -15.49
CA ASN A 154 -9.01 -2.28 -16.12
C ASN A 154 -9.01 -3.51 -17.02
N MET A 155 -10.14 -4.25 -17.07
CA MET A 155 -10.27 -5.37 -17.99
C MET A 155 -10.17 -4.89 -19.45
N PRO A 156 -9.68 -5.73 -20.38
CA PRO A 156 -9.73 -5.41 -21.80
C PRO A 156 -11.15 -5.11 -22.26
N THR A 157 -11.33 -4.16 -23.16
CA THR A 157 -12.64 -3.78 -23.70
C THR A 157 -13.33 -4.92 -24.44
N SER A 158 -12.59 -5.92 -24.89
CA SER A 158 -13.11 -7.17 -25.46
C SER A 158 -13.70 -8.12 -24.42
N ASN A 159 -13.41 -7.95 -23.13
CA ASN A 159 -13.93 -8.79 -22.06
C ASN A 159 -15.38 -8.37 -21.73
N PRO A 160 -16.35 -9.31 -21.71
CA PRO A 160 -17.76 -9.00 -21.39
C PRO A 160 -18.01 -8.38 -20.01
N LEU A 161 -17.05 -8.53 -19.07
CA LEU A 161 -17.11 -7.92 -17.75
C LEU A 161 -16.61 -6.48 -17.73
N HIS A 162 -15.96 -5.98 -18.80
CA HIS A 162 -15.45 -4.62 -18.83
C HIS A 162 -16.52 -3.59 -18.49
N ASN A 163 -16.33 -2.84 -17.42
CA ASN A 163 -17.26 -1.81 -16.97
C ASN A 163 -16.52 -0.71 -16.21
N LYS A 164 -16.74 0.54 -16.59
CA LYS A 164 -16.14 1.72 -15.95
C LYS A 164 -16.99 2.34 -14.84
N SER A 165 -18.19 1.84 -14.57
CA SER A 165 -19.10 2.44 -13.58
C SER A 165 -18.49 2.49 -12.18
N ASN A 166 -17.73 1.46 -11.82
CA ASN A 166 -17.09 1.30 -10.50
C ASN A 166 -15.61 1.69 -10.50
N GLU A 167 -15.15 2.41 -11.51
CA GLU A 167 -13.74 2.78 -11.61
C GLU A 167 -13.28 3.58 -10.38
N ARG A 168 -12.29 3.03 -9.68
CA ARG A 168 -11.69 3.62 -8.46
C ARG A 168 -12.66 3.82 -7.30
N GLU A 169 -13.75 3.07 -7.27
CA GLU A 169 -14.56 3.00 -6.04
C GLU A 169 -13.76 2.33 -4.91
N THR A 170 -14.01 2.81 -3.69
CA THR A 170 -13.37 2.24 -2.50
C THR A 170 -14.05 0.93 -2.11
N LEU A 171 -13.29 0.02 -1.47
CA LEU A 171 -13.75 -1.28 -0.98
C LEU A 171 -14.16 -2.27 -2.09
N LEU A 172 -13.76 -2.05 -3.33
CA LEU A 172 -13.90 -3.01 -4.41
C LEU A 172 -12.55 -3.65 -4.75
N PHE A 173 -12.59 -4.93 -5.05
CA PHE A 173 -11.42 -5.67 -5.51
C PHE A 173 -11.23 -5.48 -7.02
N LYS A 174 -9.99 -5.41 -7.44
CA LYS A 174 -9.61 -5.25 -8.83
C LYS A 174 -8.58 -6.31 -9.20
N ASP A 175 -8.73 -6.91 -10.38
CA ASP A 175 -7.69 -7.76 -10.93
C ASP A 175 -6.53 -6.90 -11.47
N GLU A 176 -5.40 -6.91 -10.77
CA GLU A 176 -4.20 -6.15 -11.17
C GLU A 176 -3.58 -6.68 -12.46
N MET A 177 -3.85 -7.94 -12.82
CA MET A 177 -3.35 -8.55 -14.07
C MET A 177 -4.23 -8.23 -15.28
N ALA A 178 -5.36 -7.55 -15.10
CA ALA A 178 -6.28 -7.15 -16.17
C ALA A 178 -6.74 -8.34 -17.04
N GLY A 179 -7.08 -9.44 -16.39
CA GLY A 179 -7.56 -10.66 -17.05
C GLY A 179 -6.47 -11.63 -17.53
N ARG A 180 -5.19 -11.31 -17.33
CA ARG A 180 -4.08 -12.25 -17.66
C ARG A 180 -3.94 -13.29 -16.57
N LEU A 181 -3.78 -14.56 -16.95
CA LEU A 181 -3.51 -15.62 -15.98
C LEU A 181 -2.08 -15.54 -15.47
N ILE A 182 -1.93 -15.67 -14.15
CA ILE A 182 -0.64 -15.87 -13.51
C ILE A 182 -0.21 -17.32 -13.76
N ARG A 183 0.96 -17.52 -14.36
CA ARG A 183 1.55 -18.84 -14.65
C ARG A 183 2.47 -19.31 -13.54
N GLU A 184 3.24 -18.37 -12.98
CA GLU A 184 4.19 -18.67 -11.92
C GLU A 184 4.14 -17.57 -10.86
N HIS A 185 4.17 -17.97 -9.60
CA HIS A 185 4.27 -17.10 -8.46
C HIS A 185 5.34 -17.61 -7.51
N CYS A 186 6.32 -16.76 -7.21
CA CYS A 186 7.38 -17.05 -6.24
C CYS A 186 7.39 -15.97 -5.17
N ALA A 187 7.20 -16.33 -3.92
CA ALA A 187 7.27 -15.42 -2.77
C ALA A 187 8.21 -15.98 -1.71
N LEU A 188 9.22 -15.21 -1.34
CA LEU A 188 10.19 -15.57 -0.30
C LEU A 188 9.78 -15.02 1.07
N LYS A 189 9.22 -13.84 1.11
CA LYS A 189 8.68 -13.18 2.32
C LYS A 189 7.75 -12.05 1.91
N SER A 190 7.11 -11.41 2.91
CA SER A 190 6.31 -10.20 2.68
C SER A 190 7.10 -9.17 1.87
N LYS A 191 6.48 -8.64 0.82
CA LYS A 191 7.05 -7.64 -0.11
C LYS A 191 8.30 -8.09 -0.89
N LEU A 192 8.54 -9.40 -0.96
CA LEU A 192 9.59 -9.98 -1.78
C LEU A 192 9.00 -11.13 -2.58
N TYR A 193 8.45 -10.83 -3.73
CA TYR A 193 7.80 -11.79 -4.61
C TYR A 193 7.94 -11.41 -6.08
N SER A 194 7.78 -12.38 -6.94
CA SER A 194 7.73 -12.21 -8.40
C SER A 194 6.58 -13.03 -8.98
N VAL A 195 5.96 -12.50 -10.00
CA VAL A 195 4.85 -13.10 -10.72
C VAL A 195 5.18 -13.10 -12.21
N LEU A 196 5.00 -14.25 -12.86
CA LEU A 196 5.01 -14.37 -14.31
C LEU A 196 3.58 -14.61 -14.80
N ALA A 197 3.06 -13.68 -15.60
CA ALA A 197 1.74 -13.77 -16.19
C ALA A 197 1.83 -14.04 -17.71
N GLU A 198 0.68 -14.31 -18.32
CA GLU A 198 0.57 -14.50 -19.76
C GLU A 198 1.15 -13.33 -20.56
N GLY A 199 1.74 -13.63 -21.73
CA GLY A 199 2.43 -12.65 -22.56
C GLY A 199 3.83 -12.29 -22.03
N ASN A 200 4.44 -13.14 -21.19
CA ASN A 200 5.72 -12.89 -20.51
C ASN A 200 5.76 -11.58 -19.70
N TYR A 201 4.60 -11.19 -19.20
CA TYR A 201 4.49 -10.05 -18.30
C TYR A 201 5.00 -10.43 -16.91
N THR A 202 6.03 -9.73 -16.45
CA THR A 202 6.60 -9.91 -15.11
C THR A 202 6.20 -8.74 -14.21
N PHE A 203 5.77 -9.07 -13.00
CA PHE A 203 5.43 -8.09 -11.96
C PHE A 203 5.98 -8.59 -10.62
N GLY A 204 6.50 -7.70 -9.80
CA GLY A 204 6.98 -8.06 -8.48
C GLY A 204 7.79 -6.97 -7.82
N TYR A 205 8.08 -7.20 -6.54
CA TYR A 205 9.04 -6.43 -5.76
C TYR A 205 10.21 -7.37 -5.39
N LEU A 206 11.38 -7.03 -5.87
CA LEU A 206 12.66 -7.70 -5.58
C LEU A 206 13.48 -6.87 -4.60
#